data_aaed252fd9e8cd896d20ff7859c64707
#
_entry.id   aaed252fd9e8cd896d20ff7859c64707
#
_cell.length_a   1.000
_cell.length_b   1.000
_cell.length_c   1.000
_cell.angle_alpha   90.00
_cell.angle_beta   90.00
_cell.angle_gamma   90.00
#
_symmetry.space_group_name_H-M   'P 1'
#
loop_
_entity.id
_entity.type
_entity.pdbx_description
1 polymer ?
#
loop_
_entity_poly.entity_id
_entity_poly.type
_entity_poly.pdbx_seq_one_letter_code
_entity_poly.pdbx_strand_id
1 'polypeptide(L)'
;MKYKKNYISKKKRGFTIIESLVYIFLTTIILVEGLNLYVLMYKHYIDVTKLVIRYNNYQNFYINLDNIISEGNLEEIITDDNYILLSKNIEDPNLSKTIKSYEGEISVKCIDKLGKSTINTMIKDIYILEVKKKGNLNYLIIHDIEGKEFIRCI
;
A
#
# COMPACT_ATOMS: atom_id res chain seq x y z
N MET A 1 -23.18 34.50 78.08
CA MET A 1 -23.00 34.99 76.73
C MET A 1 -23.29 33.83 75.76
N LYS A 2 -24.45 33.86 75.02
CA LYS A 2 -24.83 32.81 74.09
C LYS A 2 -24.48 33.24 72.66
N TYR A 3 -23.52 32.62 72.02
CA TYR A 3 -23.19 32.86 70.63
C TYR A 3 -24.28 32.23 69.73
N LYS A 4 -25.02 33.06 69.02
CA LYS A 4 -25.96 32.68 68.02
C LYS A 4 -25.20 32.32 66.70
N LYS A 5 -25.06 31.06 66.41
CA LYS A 5 -24.44 30.57 65.19
C LYS A 5 -25.39 30.82 64.03
N ASN A 6 -25.15 31.86 63.24
CA ASN A 6 -25.91 32.13 62.01
C ASN A 6 -25.58 31.06 60.98
N TYR A 7 -26.48 30.11 60.79
CA TYR A 7 -26.44 29.19 59.67
C TYR A 7 -26.89 29.95 58.42
N ILE A 8 -25.92 30.29 57.54
CA ILE A 8 -26.22 30.78 56.21
C ILE A 8 -26.68 29.56 55.40
N SER A 9 -27.99 29.41 55.27
CA SER A 9 -28.60 28.41 54.36
C SER A 9 -28.22 28.78 52.93
N LYS A 10 -27.22 28.09 52.35
CA LYS A 10 -26.93 28.17 50.92
C LYS A 10 -28.11 27.60 50.19
N LYS A 11 -28.98 28.44 49.65
CA LYS A 11 -30.03 28.08 48.73
C LYS A 11 -29.41 27.32 47.56
N LYS A 12 -29.55 26.00 47.53
CA LYS A 12 -29.20 25.18 46.35
C LYS A 12 -30.16 25.60 45.23
N ARG A 13 -29.64 26.31 44.23
CA ARG A 13 -30.41 26.59 43.03
C ARG A 13 -30.68 25.24 42.35
N GLY A 14 -31.96 24.88 42.26
CA GLY A 14 -32.36 23.70 41.50
C GLY A 14 -32.10 23.92 40.00
N PHE A 15 -31.67 22.90 39.32
CA PHE A 15 -31.51 22.91 37.88
C PHE A 15 -32.93 23.13 37.24
N THR A 16 -33.04 24.09 36.38
CA THR A 16 -34.33 24.35 35.69
C THR A 16 -34.51 23.35 34.53
N ILE A 17 -35.77 23.01 34.20
CA ILE A 17 -36.07 22.08 33.11
C ILE A 17 -35.45 22.60 31.78
N ILE A 18 -35.44 23.94 31.61
CA ILE A 18 -34.87 24.58 30.41
C ILE A 18 -33.34 24.35 30.36
N GLU A 19 -32.62 24.49 31.46
CA GLU A 19 -31.18 24.19 31.52
C GLU A 19 -30.89 22.74 31.14
N SER A 20 -31.70 21.80 31.65
CA SER A 20 -31.57 20.37 31.32
C SER A 20 -31.76 20.11 29.82
N LEU A 21 -32.76 20.73 29.20
CA LEU A 21 -33.01 20.62 27.75
C LEU A 21 -31.85 21.17 26.91
N VAL A 22 -31.32 22.33 27.29
CA VAL A 22 -30.16 22.92 26.61
C VAL A 22 -28.93 22.00 26.69
N TYR A 23 -28.66 21.42 27.88
CA TYR A 23 -27.54 20.48 28.02
C TYR A 23 -27.71 19.22 27.19
N ILE A 24 -28.92 18.63 27.15
CA ILE A 24 -29.20 17.46 26.33
C ILE A 24 -28.99 17.80 24.86
N PHE A 25 -29.48 18.96 24.40
CA PHE A 25 -29.32 19.40 23.02
C PHE A 25 -27.85 19.61 22.65
N LEU A 26 -27.07 20.29 23.49
CA LEU A 26 -25.66 20.50 23.24
C LEU A 26 -24.86 19.18 23.26
N THR A 27 -25.16 18.29 24.19
CA THR A 27 -24.48 16.99 24.24
C THR A 27 -24.79 16.11 23.03
N THR A 28 -26.02 16.15 22.51
CA THR A 28 -26.37 15.41 21.29
C THR A 28 -25.65 15.96 20.08
N ILE A 29 -25.51 17.27 19.90
CA ILE A 29 -24.73 17.86 18.80
C ILE A 29 -23.27 17.41 18.89
N ILE A 30 -22.64 17.52 20.04
CA ILE A 30 -21.24 17.13 20.24
C ILE A 30 -21.04 15.64 19.92
N LEU A 31 -21.98 14.78 20.34
CA LEU A 31 -21.92 13.36 20.06
C LEU A 31 -22.03 13.05 18.55
N VAL A 32 -22.96 13.73 17.85
CA VAL A 32 -23.15 13.53 16.40
C VAL A 32 -21.90 13.97 15.64
N GLU A 33 -21.35 15.14 15.96
CA GLU A 33 -20.12 15.63 15.32
C GLU A 33 -18.91 14.74 15.65
N GLY A 34 -18.80 14.27 16.88
CA GLY A 34 -17.76 13.33 17.30
C GLY A 34 -17.82 12.00 16.52
N LEU A 35 -19.02 11.45 16.32
CA LEU A 35 -19.21 10.25 15.52
C LEU A 35 -18.87 10.46 14.04
N ASN A 36 -19.29 11.59 13.47
CA ASN A 36 -18.98 11.94 12.08
C ASN A 36 -17.44 12.03 11.87
N LEU A 37 -16.76 12.72 12.78
CA LEU A 37 -15.31 12.84 12.76
C LEU A 37 -14.63 11.47 12.86
N TYR A 38 -15.11 10.62 13.77
CA TYR A 38 -14.58 9.26 13.93
C TYR A 38 -14.70 8.43 12.65
N VAL A 39 -15.87 8.45 11.99
CA VAL A 39 -16.10 7.73 10.74
C VAL A 39 -15.17 8.25 9.63
N LEU A 40 -14.99 9.57 9.55
CA LEU A 40 -14.10 10.19 8.56
C LEU A 40 -12.63 9.77 8.80
N MET A 41 -12.17 9.83 10.04
CA MET A 41 -10.81 9.39 10.40
C MET A 41 -10.59 7.90 10.11
N TYR A 42 -11.59 7.06 10.40
CA TYR A 42 -11.51 5.63 10.15
C TYR A 42 -11.42 5.30 8.65
N LYS A 43 -12.21 5.96 7.81
CA LYS A 43 -12.10 5.82 6.34
C LYS A 43 -10.71 6.23 5.85
N HIS A 44 -10.25 7.39 6.29
CA HIS A 44 -8.93 7.88 5.91
C HIS A 44 -7.80 6.92 6.35
N TYR A 45 -7.90 6.36 7.55
CA TYR A 45 -6.96 5.35 8.04
C TYR A 45 -6.92 4.10 7.14
N ILE A 46 -8.08 3.59 6.71
CA ILE A 46 -8.16 2.44 5.80
C ILE A 46 -7.50 2.78 4.46
N ASP A 47 -7.78 3.95 3.89
CA ASP A 47 -7.24 4.35 2.59
C ASP A 47 -5.72 4.52 2.63
N VAL A 48 -5.21 5.16 3.68
CA VAL A 48 -3.75 5.28 3.90
C VAL A 48 -3.10 3.91 4.10
N THR A 49 -3.73 3.03 4.88
CA THR A 49 -3.20 1.67 5.12
C THR A 49 -3.11 0.87 3.81
N LYS A 50 -4.14 0.91 2.97
CA LYS A 50 -4.12 0.26 1.64
C LYS A 50 -2.99 0.81 0.77
N LEU A 51 -2.81 2.13 0.77
CA LEU A 51 -1.75 2.78 0.01
C LEU A 51 -0.36 2.36 0.48
N VAL A 52 -0.13 2.29 1.80
CA VAL A 52 1.14 1.84 2.39
C VAL A 52 1.43 0.39 2.05
N ILE A 53 0.44 -0.51 2.18
CA ILE A 53 0.60 -1.93 1.82
C ILE A 53 0.99 -2.05 0.35
N ARG A 54 0.31 -1.33 -0.53
CA ARG A 54 0.60 -1.34 -1.96
C ARG A 54 2.02 -0.84 -2.25
N TYR A 55 2.40 0.29 -1.68
CA TYR A 55 3.74 0.83 -1.83
C TYR A 55 4.82 -0.17 -1.38
N ASN A 56 4.61 -0.83 -0.24
CA ASN A 56 5.51 -1.87 0.25
C ASN A 56 5.60 -3.06 -0.71
N ASN A 57 4.49 -3.47 -1.34
CA ASN A 57 4.50 -4.54 -2.33
C ASN A 57 5.36 -4.17 -3.55
N TYR A 58 5.28 -2.92 -4.04
CA TYR A 58 6.14 -2.44 -5.13
C TYR A 58 7.61 -2.36 -4.71
N GLN A 59 7.91 -1.90 -3.50
CA GLN A 59 9.29 -1.89 -2.98
C GLN A 59 9.86 -3.31 -2.89
N ASN A 60 9.10 -4.25 -2.36
CA ASN A 60 9.50 -5.65 -2.29
C ASN A 60 9.71 -6.26 -3.68
N PHE A 61 8.85 -5.92 -4.64
CA PHE A 61 9.03 -6.33 -6.03
C PHE A 61 10.37 -5.83 -6.58
N TYR A 62 10.69 -4.55 -6.41
CA TYR A 62 11.94 -3.98 -6.90
C TYR A 62 13.18 -4.56 -6.20
N ILE A 63 13.12 -4.80 -4.89
CA ILE A 63 14.21 -5.47 -4.16
C ILE A 63 14.44 -6.88 -4.71
N ASN A 64 13.36 -7.63 -4.94
CA ASN A 64 13.47 -8.97 -5.50
C ASN A 64 13.99 -8.93 -6.95
N LEU A 65 13.58 -7.95 -7.74
CA LEU A 65 14.08 -7.75 -9.09
C LEU A 65 15.59 -7.45 -9.10
N ASP A 66 16.03 -6.52 -8.22
CA ASP A 66 17.45 -6.19 -8.08
C ASP A 66 18.27 -7.41 -7.65
N ASN A 67 17.75 -8.22 -6.73
CA ASN A 67 18.40 -9.46 -6.31
C ASN A 67 18.53 -10.43 -7.50
N ILE A 68 17.46 -10.59 -8.29
CA ILE A 68 17.48 -11.47 -9.46
C ILE A 68 18.52 -10.99 -10.49
N ILE A 69 18.63 -9.68 -10.70
CA ILE A 69 19.59 -9.08 -11.62
C ILE A 69 21.03 -9.23 -11.07
N SER A 70 21.25 -8.98 -9.79
CA SER A 70 22.57 -8.99 -9.16
C SER A 70 23.13 -10.39 -8.87
N GLU A 71 22.28 -11.37 -8.54
CA GLU A 71 22.70 -12.76 -8.27
C GLU A 71 23.16 -13.51 -9.53
N GLY A 72 22.70 -13.08 -10.70
CA GLY A 72 23.11 -13.66 -11.95
C GLY A 72 24.34 -12.92 -12.47
N ASN A 73 25.40 -13.61 -12.82
CA ASN A 73 26.32 -13.15 -13.87
C ASN A 73 25.49 -13.14 -15.17
N LEU A 74 24.57 -12.13 -15.28
CA LEU A 74 23.70 -12.00 -16.44
C LEU A 74 24.56 -11.50 -17.59
N GLU A 75 24.64 -12.30 -18.64
CA GLU A 75 25.37 -11.90 -19.86
C GLU A 75 24.46 -11.09 -20.78
N GLU A 76 23.15 -11.34 -20.71
CA GLU A 76 22.21 -10.65 -21.58
C GLU A 76 20.88 -10.36 -20.88
N ILE A 77 20.36 -9.15 -21.09
CA ILE A 77 19.01 -8.73 -20.69
C ILE A 77 18.26 -8.41 -22.00
N ILE A 78 17.35 -9.31 -22.38
CA ILE A 78 16.48 -9.07 -23.53
C ILE A 78 15.17 -8.51 -23.01
N THR A 79 14.79 -7.35 -23.52
CA THR A 79 13.55 -6.69 -23.17
C THR A 79 12.61 -6.66 -24.36
N ASP A 80 11.36 -7.02 -24.14
CA ASP A 80 10.27 -6.86 -25.08
C ASP A 80 9.12 -6.12 -24.35
N ASP A 81 8.12 -5.66 -25.06
CA ASP A 81 7.08 -4.78 -24.53
C ASP A 81 6.44 -5.30 -23.22
N ASN A 82 6.31 -6.63 -23.06
CA ASN A 82 5.58 -7.26 -21.96
C ASN A 82 6.41 -8.25 -21.13
N TYR A 83 7.69 -8.45 -21.44
CA TYR A 83 8.52 -9.36 -20.65
C TYR A 83 9.99 -8.95 -20.62
N ILE A 84 10.69 -9.42 -19.60
CA ILE A 84 12.13 -9.31 -19.45
C ILE A 84 12.69 -10.72 -19.39
N LEU A 85 13.55 -11.07 -20.31
CA LEU A 85 14.32 -12.31 -20.30
C LEU A 85 15.71 -12.02 -19.75
N LEU A 86 16.07 -12.69 -18.69
CA LEU A 86 17.38 -12.62 -18.06
C LEU A 86 18.11 -13.93 -18.34
N SER A 87 19.08 -13.91 -19.24
CA SER A 87 19.88 -15.08 -19.59
C SER A 87 21.23 -15.05 -18.88
N LYS A 88 21.59 -16.17 -18.28
CA LYS A 88 22.86 -16.35 -17.58
C LYS A 88 23.98 -16.80 -18.51
N ASN A 89 23.65 -17.45 -19.62
CA ASN A 89 24.60 -17.91 -20.64
C ASN A 89 23.85 -18.09 -21.95
N ILE A 90 24.36 -17.53 -23.03
CA ILE A 90 23.78 -17.64 -24.38
C ILE A 90 23.81 -19.11 -24.85
N GLU A 91 24.82 -19.88 -24.42
CA GLU A 91 25.00 -21.27 -24.81
C GLU A 91 24.14 -22.26 -24.00
N ASP A 92 23.59 -21.87 -22.84
CA ASP A 92 22.74 -22.74 -22.03
C ASP A 92 21.40 -22.05 -21.69
N PRO A 93 20.41 -22.13 -22.59
CA PRO A 93 19.09 -21.54 -22.40
C PRO A 93 18.30 -22.12 -21.21
N ASN A 94 18.79 -23.22 -20.61
CA ASN A 94 18.18 -23.85 -19.46
C ASN A 94 18.41 -23.08 -18.14
N LEU A 95 19.20 -22.01 -18.13
CA LEU A 95 19.45 -21.16 -16.97
C LEU A 95 18.87 -19.74 -17.18
N SER A 96 17.65 -19.66 -17.65
CA SER A 96 16.99 -18.38 -17.90
C SER A 96 15.95 -18.07 -16.83
N LYS A 97 15.85 -16.78 -16.47
CA LYS A 97 14.75 -16.24 -15.68
C LYS A 97 13.93 -15.33 -16.58
N THR A 98 12.64 -15.59 -16.67
CA THR A 98 11.71 -14.76 -17.45
C THR A 98 10.74 -14.07 -16.50
N ILE A 99 10.69 -12.76 -16.56
CA ILE A 99 9.74 -11.93 -15.82
C ILE A 99 8.68 -11.48 -16.81
N LYS A 100 7.43 -11.80 -16.54
CA LYS A 100 6.31 -11.41 -17.40
C LYS A 100 5.06 -11.07 -16.60
N SER A 101 4.23 -10.23 -17.20
CA SER A 101 2.88 -9.96 -16.72
C SER A 101 1.90 -10.96 -17.34
N TYR A 102 1.04 -11.52 -16.50
CA TYR A 102 -0.04 -12.39 -16.93
C TYR A 102 -1.21 -12.31 -15.94
N GLU A 103 -2.44 -12.12 -16.43
CA GLU A 103 -3.67 -12.08 -15.62
C GLU A 103 -3.63 -11.14 -14.42
N GLY A 104 -3.00 -9.97 -14.55
CA GLY A 104 -2.93 -8.99 -13.46
C GLY A 104 -1.85 -9.26 -12.40
N GLU A 105 -0.93 -10.18 -12.69
CA GLU A 105 0.21 -10.49 -11.82
C GLU A 105 1.52 -10.37 -12.61
N ILE A 106 2.61 -9.96 -11.94
CA ILE A 106 3.97 -10.14 -12.45
C ILE A 106 4.55 -11.37 -11.80
N SER A 107 5.00 -12.30 -12.61
CA SER A 107 5.64 -13.53 -12.17
C SER A 107 7.01 -13.72 -12.78
N VAL A 108 7.90 -14.34 -12.02
CA VAL A 108 9.19 -14.82 -12.51
C VAL A 108 9.12 -16.33 -12.74
N LYS A 109 9.42 -16.74 -13.96
CA LYS A 109 9.65 -18.14 -14.31
C LYS A 109 11.14 -18.40 -14.30
N CYS A 110 11.57 -19.32 -13.46
CA CYS A 110 12.95 -19.80 -13.41
C CYS A 110 13.01 -21.20 -14.03
N ILE A 111 13.99 -21.43 -14.90
CA ILE A 111 14.28 -22.76 -15.44
C ILE A 111 15.64 -23.18 -14.86
N ASP A 112 15.69 -24.34 -14.23
CA ASP A 112 16.92 -24.91 -13.67
C ASP A 112 17.68 -25.77 -14.72
N LYS A 113 18.90 -26.21 -14.34
CA LYS A 113 19.75 -27.03 -15.20
C LYS A 113 19.11 -28.37 -15.64
N LEU A 114 18.09 -28.81 -14.94
CA LEU A 114 17.35 -30.03 -15.22
C LEU A 114 16.13 -29.80 -16.10
N GLY A 115 15.93 -28.56 -16.58
CA GLY A 115 14.75 -28.17 -17.37
C GLY A 115 13.47 -28.05 -16.54
N LYS A 116 13.53 -28.14 -15.21
CA LYS A 116 12.38 -27.95 -14.34
C LYS A 116 12.07 -26.47 -14.22
N SER A 117 10.83 -26.10 -14.53
CA SER A 117 10.38 -24.71 -14.38
C SER A 117 9.65 -24.49 -13.07
N THR A 118 9.99 -23.40 -12.40
CA THR A 118 9.26 -22.87 -11.24
C THR A 118 8.74 -21.49 -11.56
N ILE A 119 7.51 -21.18 -11.14
CA ILE A 119 6.88 -19.88 -11.33
C ILE A 119 6.59 -19.30 -9.95
N ASN A 120 7.10 -18.11 -9.68
CA ASN A 120 6.86 -17.38 -8.45
C ASN A 120 6.19 -16.04 -8.78
N THR A 121 5.03 -15.77 -8.19
CA THR A 121 4.36 -14.46 -8.29
C THR A 121 5.13 -13.46 -7.45
N MET A 122 5.52 -12.34 -8.07
CA MET A 122 6.26 -11.26 -7.41
C MET A 122 5.33 -10.15 -6.91
N ILE A 123 4.31 -9.80 -7.72
CA ILE A 123 3.34 -8.76 -7.37
C ILE A 123 2.01 -9.06 -8.06
N LYS A 124 0.92 -8.66 -7.40
CA LYS A 124 -0.47 -8.79 -7.88
C LYS A 124 -1.12 -7.42 -8.04
N ASP A 125 -2.32 -7.43 -8.60
CA ASP A 125 -3.16 -6.24 -8.78
C ASP A 125 -2.50 -5.19 -9.68
N ILE A 126 -1.86 -5.66 -10.77
CA ILE A 126 -1.33 -4.80 -11.82
C ILE A 126 -2.21 -4.86 -13.06
N TYR A 127 -2.27 -3.75 -13.80
CA TYR A 127 -2.96 -3.68 -15.07
C TYR A 127 -2.06 -4.13 -16.22
N ILE A 128 -0.85 -3.55 -16.30
CA ILE A 128 0.12 -3.85 -17.36
C ILE A 128 1.55 -3.62 -16.88
N LEU A 129 2.48 -4.40 -17.43
CA LEU A 129 3.91 -4.21 -17.34
C LEU A 129 4.42 -3.76 -18.71
N GLU A 130 5.06 -2.62 -18.79
CA GLU A 130 5.73 -2.14 -19.99
C GLU A 130 7.24 -2.03 -19.76
N VAL A 131 8.00 -2.38 -20.77
CA VAL A 131 9.46 -2.18 -20.75
C VAL A 131 9.84 -1.27 -21.90
N LYS A 132 10.40 -0.10 -21.58
CA LYS A 132 10.82 0.90 -22.59
C LYS A 132 12.32 1.09 -22.56
N LYS A 133 12.96 0.92 -23.71
CA LYS A 133 14.38 1.21 -23.87
C LYS A 133 14.58 2.65 -24.33
N LYS A 134 15.44 3.40 -23.62
CA LYS A 134 15.84 4.75 -24.00
C LYS A 134 17.37 4.86 -23.94
N GLY A 135 18.02 4.86 -25.09
CA GLY A 135 19.47 4.77 -25.15
C GLY A 135 19.97 3.44 -24.61
N ASN A 136 20.87 3.51 -23.62
CA ASN A 136 21.42 2.33 -22.95
C ASN A 136 20.66 1.92 -21.66
N LEU A 137 19.56 2.62 -21.35
CA LEU A 137 18.78 2.38 -20.14
C LEU A 137 17.46 1.70 -20.47
N ASN A 138 17.09 0.70 -19.66
CA ASN A 138 15.80 0.06 -19.72
C ASN A 138 14.93 0.59 -18.57
N TYR A 139 13.71 1.02 -18.90
CA TYR A 139 12.73 1.51 -17.95
C TYR A 139 11.62 0.47 -17.81
N LEU A 140 11.45 0.02 -16.59
CA LEU A 140 10.32 -0.82 -16.20
C LEU A 140 9.19 0.09 -15.72
N ILE A 141 8.05 0.01 -16.36
CA ILE A 141 6.85 0.78 -16.04
C ILE A 141 5.75 -0.18 -15.68
N ILE A 142 5.25 -0.06 -14.45
CA ILE A 142 4.15 -0.87 -13.95
C ILE A 142 2.95 0.06 -13.76
N HIS A 143 1.85 -0.27 -14.42
CA HIS A 143 0.56 0.37 -14.20
C HIS A 143 -0.28 -0.49 -13.27
N ASP A 144 -0.74 0.06 -12.17
CA ASP A 144 -1.65 -0.64 -11.28
C ASP A 144 -3.11 -0.56 -11.78
N ILE A 145 -3.98 -1.34 -11.16
CA ILE A 145 -5.42 -1.35 -11.48
C ILE A 145 -6.13 -0.01 -11.17
N GLU A 146 -5.51 0.87 -10.38
CA GLU A 146 -6.04 2.21 -10.07
C GLU A 146 -5.48 3.29 -11.00
N GLY A 147 -4.66 2.92 -12.00
CA GLY A 147 -4.06 3.83 -12.97
C GLY A 147 -2.84 4.60 -12.45
N LYS A 148 -2.21 4.14 -11.37
CA LYS A 148 -0.93 4.70 -10.90
C LYS A 148 0.22 4.04 -11.64
N GLU A 149 1.24 4.84 -11.93
CA GLU A 149 2.44 4.39 -12.62
C GLU A 149 3.62 4.31 -11.64
N PHE A 150 4.35 3.20 -11.71
CA PHE A 150 5.57 2.98 -10.97
C PHE A 150 6.69 2.74 -11.96
N ILE A 151 7.66 3.66 -12.02
CA ILE A 151 8.74 3.65 -12.99
C ILE A 151 10.05 3.37 -12.30
N ARG A 152 10.83 2.42 -12.83
CA ARG A 152 12.19 2.14 -12.39
C ARG A 152 13.13 1.94 -13.58
N CYS A 153 14.33 2.45 -13.46
CA CYS A 153 15.43 2.17 -14.39
C CYS A 153 16.17 0.90 -13.95
N ILE A 154 16.43 -0.01 -14.88
CA ILE A 154 17.15 -1.28 -14.69
C ILE A 154 18.29 -1.40 -15.70
#